data_4c3e5f43b57935ebe4838b867e911f21
#
_entry.id   4c3e5f43b57935ebe4838b867e911f21
#
_cell.length_a   1.000
_cell.length_b   1.000
_cell.length_c   1.000
_cell.angle_alpha   90.00
_cell.angle_beta   90.00
_cell.angle_gamma   90.00
#
_symmetry.space_group_name_H-M   'P 1'
#
loop_
_entity.id
_entity.type
_entity.pdbx_description
1 polymer ?
#
loop_
_entity_poly.entity_id
_entity_poly.type
_entity_poly.pdbx_seq_one_letter_code
_entity_poly.pdbx_strand_id
1 'polypeptide(L)'
;ANNQGIVASKGRRVALLNPDTLLTENSFKKIINFMEEHPEFSILGTGIVDENNQPCPIRLWEDTPQDAVLKIMGLYDPASELKKMGPMRAKEAKVISGCCFVVSRDLIESIGLMDESYFLYNEEDDLCRRARKGGKKICFYPETSVQHLHGQSTHQDRHRKKVMMEAYLSNLYFYSKYYSFIWNRILRSLYKMTFFLGLLRSTFRHLTGSATADDSLSLKLKLLLMSSEKSR
;
A
#
# COMPACT_ATOMS: atom_id res chain seq x y z
N ALA A 1 8.21 12.02 6.23
CA ALA A 1 9.60 11.62 5.91
C ALA A 1 9.87 11.64 4.41
N ASN A 2 9.08 10.94 3.55
CA ASN A 2 9.33 10.85 2.10
C ASN A 2 9.41 12.22 1.42
N ASN A 3 8.47 13.12 1.66
CA ASN A 3 8.47 14.46 1.09
C ASN A 3 9.72 15.28 1.47
N GLN A 4 10.19 15.16 2.71
CA GLN A 4 11.43 15.81 3.16
C GLN A 4 12.64 15.29 2.36
N GLY A 5 12.73 13.98 2.15
CA GLY A 5 13.76 13.36 1.33
C GLY A 5 13.69 13.80 -0.14
N ILE A 6 12.47 13.84 -0.71
CA ILE A 6 12.24 14.30 -2.09
C ILE A 6 12.72 15.76 -2.25
N VAL A 7 12.34 16.64 -1.35
CA VAL A 7 12.71 18.07 -1.39
C VAL A 7 14.21 18.27 -1.20
N ALA A 8 14.83 17.52 -0.28
CA ALA A 8 16.27 17.62 -0.03
C ALA A 8 17.13 17.03 -1.16
N SER A 9 16.60 16.08 -1.92
CA SER A 9 17.33 15.42 -3.02
C SER A 9 17.47 16.34 -4.23
N LYS A 10 18.56 16.14 -5.03
CA LYS A 10 18.85 16.94 -6.23
C LYS A 10 18.87 16.10 -7.53
N GLY A 11 18.66 14.79 -7.42
CA GLY A 11 18.71 13.88 -8.56
C GLY A 11 17.53 14.07 -9.52
N ARG A 12 17.76 13.81 -10.81
CA ARG A 12 16.68 13.75 -11.83
C ARG A 12 15.71 12.58 -11.59
N ARG A 13 16.15 11.57 -10.89
CA ARG A 13 15.36 10.43 -10.41
C ARG A 13 15.43 10.40 -8.89
N VAL A 14 14.33 10.15 -8.25
CA VAL A 14 14.23 10.03 -6.78
C VAL A 14 13.82 8.61 -6.46
N ALA A 15 14.62 7.93 -5.65
CA ALA A 15 14.30 6.58 -5.17
C ALA A 15 13.77 6.66 -3.74
N LEU A 16 12.58 6.16 -3.53
CA LEU A 16 12.01 5.90 -2.21
C LEU A 16 12.23 4.42 -1.90
N LEU A 17 12.93 4.15 -0.83
CA LEU A 17 13.33 2.80 -0.44
C LEU A 17 12.95 2.56 1.01
N ASN A 18 12.28 1.44 1.29
CA ASN A 18 11.97 1.07 2.65
C ASN A 18 13.25 0.75 3.43
N PRO A 19 13.33 1.08 4.73
CA PRO A 19 14.54 0.88 5.54
C PRO A 19 14.89 -0.60 5.77
N ASP A 20 13.95 -1.52 5.54
CA ASP A 20 14.11 -2.97 5.63
C ASP A 20 14.29 -3.64 4.25
N THR A 21 14.82 -2.87 3.28
CA THR A 21 15.09 -3.34 1.91
C THR A 21 16.58 -3.43 1.66
N LEU A 22 17.03 -4.55 1.13
CA LEU A 22 18.41 -4.75 0.68
C LEU A 22 18.49 -4.75 -0.85
N LEU A 23 19.49 -4.06 -1.37
CA LEU A 23 19.81 -4.09 -2.80
C LEU A 23 20.67 -5.33 -3.07
N THR A 24 20.22 -6.22 -3.93
CA THR A 24 20.89 -7.50 -4.22
C THR A 24 21.95 -7.41 -5.30
N GLU A 25 21.92 -6.33 -6.11
CA GLU A 25 22.81 -6.09 -7.24
C GLU A 25 22.89 -4.58 -7.55
N ASN A 26 23.50 -4.21 -8.67
CA ASN A 26 23.54 -2.81 -9.12
C ASN A 26 22.17 -2.35 -9.68
N SER A 27 21.15 -2.51 -8.85
CA SER A 27 19.73 -2.29 -9.22
C SER A 27 19.49 -0.89 -9.74
N PHE A 28 20.05 0.14 -9.09
CA PHE A 28 19.83 1.52 -9.51
C PHE A 28 20.40 1.83 -10.89
N LYS A 29 21.56 1.25 -11.27
CA LYS A 29 22.11 1.43 -12.62
C LYS A 29 21.15 0.86 -13.69
N LYS A 30 20.63 -0.35 -13.45
CA LYS A 30 19.65 -0.99 -14.36
C LYS A 30 18.38 -0.16 -14.48
N ILE A 31 17.85 0.32 -13.35
CA ILE A 31 16.64 1.15 -13.31
C ILE A 31 16.85 2.44 -14.08
N ILE A 32 17.97 3.15 -13.85
CA ILE A 32 18.25 4.43 -14.50
C ILE A 32 18.38 4.24 -16.01
N ASN A 33 19.17 3.27 -16.45
CA ASN A 33 19.34 2.97 -17.88
C ASN A 33 17.98 2.67 -18.53
N PHE A 34 17.17 1.81 -17.92
CA PHE A 34 15.85 1.50 -18.44
C PHE A 34 14.95 2.74 -18.54
N MET A 35 14.94 3.61 -17.52
CA MET A 35 14.15 4.85 -17.56
C MET A 35 14.70 5.90 -18.53
N GLU A 36 15.97 5.83 -18.92
CA GLU A 36 16.55 6.69 -19.95
C GLU A 36 16.17 6.19 -21.37
N GLU A 37 16.11 4.87 -21.56
CA GLU A 37 15.68 4.23 -22.81
C GLU A 37 14.15 4.32 -23.00
N HIS A 38 13.39 4.44 -21.89
CA HIS A 38 11.93 4.44 -21.86
C HIS A 38 11.38 5.68 -21.15
N PRO A 39 11.53 6.89 -21.72
CA PRO A 39 11.14 8.15 -21.07
C PRO A 39 9.63 8.31 -20.86
N GLU A 40 8.80 7.48 -21.46
CA GLU A 40 7.37 7.42 -21.23
C GLU A 40 7.01 6.94 -19.81
N PHE A 41 7.90 6.18 -19.13
CA PHE A 41 7.71 5.74 -17.76
C PHE A 41 8.29 6.75 -16.77
N SER A 42 7.42 7.34 -15.98
CA SER A 42 7.79 8.34 -14.96
C SER A 42 7.88 7.75 -13.55
N ILE A 43 7.34 6.55 -13.35
CA ILE A 43 7.43 5.77 -12.12
C ILE A 43 7.86 4.35 -12.48
N LEU A 44 8.77 3.81 -11.67
CA LEU A 44 9.25 2.43 -11.83
C LEU A 44 9.34 1.75 -10.46
N GLY A 45 8.88 0.50 -10.40
CA GLY A 45 9.09 -0.41 -9.27
C GLY A 45 9.76 -1.69 -9.74
N THR A 46 10.56 -2.29 -8.86
CA THR A 46 11.33 -3.50 -9.11
C THR A 46 10.58 -4.77 -8.73
N GLY A 47 11.15 -5.92 -9.05
CA GLY A 47 10.81 -7.17 -8.38
C GLY A 47 11.12 -7.10 -6.88
N ILE A 48 10.42 -7.89 -6.10
CA ILE A 48 10.67 -8.07 -4.66
C ILE A 48 10.92 -9.55 -4.42
N VAL A 49 11.96 -9.88 -3.66
CA VAL A 49 12.24 -11.24 -3.21
C VAL A 49 12.24 -11.29 -1.67
N ASP A 50 11.93 -12.46 -1.14
CA ASP A 50 12.01 -12.74 0.29
C ASP A 50 13.45 -13.05 0.76
N GLU A 51 13.60 -13.42 2.02
CA GLU A 51 14.89 -13.81 2.63
C GLU A 51 15.56 -15.01 1.94
N ASN A 52 14.77 -15.85 1.26
CA ASN A 52 15.22 -17.03 0.52
C ASN A 52 15.41 -16.77 -0.98
N ASN A 53 15.41 -15.49 -1.39
CA ASN A 53 15.43 -15.05 -2.80
C ASN A 53 14.26 -15.57 -3.63
N GLN A 54 13.11 -15.90 -3.02
CA GLN A 54 11.91 -16.29 -3.75
C GLN A 54 11.11 -15.05 -4.12
N PRO A 55 10.58 -14.98 -5.35
CA PRO A 55 9.76 -13.85 -5.77
C PRO A 55 8.53 -13.68 -4.90
N CYS A 56 8.34 -12.48 -4.38
CA CYS A 56 7.13 -12.10 -3.65
C CYS A 56 6.03 -11.63 -4.62
N PRO A 57 4.76 -11.93 -4.33
CA PRO A 57 3.64 -11.34 -5.06
C PRO A 57 3.64 -9.82 -4.92
N ILE A 58 3.45 -9.12 -6.02
CA ILE A 58 3.40 -7.66 -6.06
C ILE A 58 2.08 -7.24 -6.70
N ARG A 59 1.37 -6.34 -6.03
CA ARG A 59 0.15 -5.75 -6.58
C ARG A 59 0.53 -4.69 -7.63
N LEU A 60 0.04 -4.87 -8.85
CA LEU A 60 0.28 -3.99 -10.01
C LEU A 60 -1.00 -3.28 -10.49
N TRP A 61 -2.11 -3.46 -9.78
CA TRP A 61 -3.42 -2.86 -10.08
C TRP A 61 -3.91 -2.07 -8.88
N GLU A 62 -4.72 -1.08 -9.16
CA GLU A 62 -5.40 -0.30 -8.13
C GLU A 62 -6.63 -1.07 -7.63
N ASP A 63 -6.77 -1.17 -6.32
CA ASP A 63 -7.95 -1.76 -5.72
C ASP A 63 -9.20 -0.89 -5.97
N THR A 64 -10.24 -1.53 -6.46
CA THR A 64 -11.56 -0.90 -6.60
C THR A 64 -12.34 -0.98 -5.28
N PRO A 65 -13.42 -0.18 -5.11
CA PRO A 65 -14.31 -0.34 -3.96
C PRO A 65 -14.91 -1.75 -3.86
N GLN A 66 -15.13 -2.43 -4.99
CA GLN A 66 -15.62 -3.81 -5.03
C GLN A 66 -14.58 -4.78 -4.47
N ASP A 67 -13.28 -4.62 -4.84
CA ASP A 67 -12.20 -5.42 -4.27
C ASP A 67 -12.12 -5.21 -2.76
N ALA A 68 -12.28 -3.97 -2.28
CA ALA A 68 -12.31 -3.67 -0.85
C ALA A 68 -13.48 -4.36 -0.14
N VAL A 69 -14.66 -4.38 -0.72
CA VAL A 69 -15.83 -5.11 -0.19
C VAL A 69 -15.51 -6.60 -0.07
N LEU A 70 -14.97 -7.21 -1.11
CA LEU A 70 -14.60 -8.64 -1.09
C LEU A 70 -13.55 -8.94 -0.02
N LYS A 71 -12.54 -8.07 0.16
CA LYS A 71 -11.53 -8.19 1.21
C LYS A 71 -12.14 -8.10 2.61
N ILE A 72 -13.04 -7.14 2.84
CA ILE A 72 -13.73 -6.97 4.13
C ILE A 72 -14.60 -8.18 4.46
N MET A 73 -15.26 -8.75 3.46
CA MET A 73 -16.13 -9.94 3.62
C MET A 73 -15.36 -11.25 3.73
N GLY A 74 -14.04 -11.24 3.56
CA GLY A 74 -13.22 -12.45 3.53
C GLY A 74 -13.44 -13.33 2.29
N LEU A 75 -14.00 -12.76 1.22
CA LEU A 75 -14.28 -13.42 -0.06
C LEU A 75 -13.18 -13.16 -1.10
N TYR A 76 -12.18 -12.39 -0.76
CA TYR A 76 -11.05 -12.10 -1.63
C TYR A 76 -10.08 -13.28 -1.65
N ASP A 77 -9.76 -13.78 -2.84
CA ASP A 77 -8.77 -14.84 -3.04
C ASP A 77 -7.39 -14.25 -3.29
N PRO A 78 -6.43 -14.36 -2.34
CA PRO A 78 -5.05 -13.88 -2.53
C PRO A 78 -4.34 -14.56 -3.71
N ALA A 79 -4.68 -15.81 -4.05
CA ALA A 79 -4.09 -16.51 -5.19
C ALA A 79 -4.47 -15.86 -6.52
N SER A 80 -5.58 -15.12 -6.56
CA SER A 80 -5.96 -14.32 -7.73
C SER A 80 -4.95 -13.21 -8.03
N GLU A 81 -4.23 -12.73 -7.02
CA GLU A 81 -3.20 -11.69 -7.20
C GLU A 81 -2.03 -12.20 -8.05
N LEU A 82 -1.53 -13.40 -7.77
CA LEU A 82 -0.49 -14.03 -8.57
C LEU A 82 -0.90 -14.20 -10.04
N LYS A 83 -2.15 -14.62 -10.26
CA LYS A 83 -2.70 -14.73 -11.64
C LYS A 83 -2.78 -13.37 -12.32
N LYS A 84 -3.24 -12.33 -11.63
CA LYS A 84 -3.31 -10.96 -12.14
C LYS A 84 -1.93 -10.38 -12.42
N MET A 85 -0.92 -10.71 -11.60
CA MET A 85 0.46 -10.27 -11.81
C MET A 85 1.02 -10.80 -13.14
N GLY A 86 0.68 -12.02 -13.51
CA GLY A 86 1.11 -12.64 -14.78
C GLY A 86 2.64 -12.78 -14.89
N PRO A 87 3.18 -12.85 -16.12
CA PRO A 87 4.62 -13.08 -16.32
C PRO A 87 5.51 -12.01 -15.69
N MET A 88 6.63 -12.45 -15.12
CA MET A 88 7.69 -11.61 -14.52
C MET A 88 8.55 -11.00 -15.64
N ARG A 89 8.00 -9.99 -16.30
CA ARG A 89 8.67 -9.19 -17.35
C ARG A 89 8.28 -7.72 -17.19
N ALA A 90 9.09 -6.83 -17.77
CA ALA A 90 8.80 -5.40 -17.79
C ALA A 90 7.43 -5.13 -18.43
N LYS A 91 6.58 -4.38 -17.74
CA LYS A 91 5.22 -4.07 -18.19
C LYS A 91 4.64 -2.84 -17.51
N GLU A 92 3.65 -2.25 -18.16
CA GLU A 92 2.87 -1.18 -17.58
C GLU A 92 2.06 -1.69 -16.37
N ALA A 93 2.05 -0.89 -15.30
CA ALA A 93 1.32 -1.16 -14.07
C ALA A 93 0.41 0.02 -13.72
N LYS A 94 -0.61 -0.22 -12.89
CA LYS A 94 -1.44 0.87 -12.34
C LYS A 94 -0.88 1.41 -11.04
N VAL A 95 -0.26 0.57 -10.25
CA VAL A 95 0.41 0.93 -9.00
C VAL A 95 1.67 0.10 -8.84
N ILE A 96 2.58 0.57 -8.00
CA ILE A 96 3.81 -0.10 -7.61
C ILE A 96 3.93 -0.06 -6.09
N SER A 97 4.48 -1.13 -5.50
CA SER A 97 4.79 -1.19 -4.07
C SER A 97 5.85 -0.16 -3.67
N GLY A 98 5.68 0.49 -2.55
CA GLY A 98 6.62 1.45 -1.96
C GLY A 98 7.94 0.86 -1.47
N CYS A 99 8.13 -0.47 -1.52
CA CYS A 99 9.35 -1.13 -1.09
C CYS A 99 10.60 -0.62 -1.85
N CYS A 100 10.49 -0.49 -3.18
CA CYS A 100 11.46 0.20 -4.03
C CYS A 100 10.71 0.95 -5.13
N PHE A 101 10.60 2.25 -4.99
CA PHE A 101 9.79 3.13 -5.81
C PHE A 101 10.66 4.25 -6.38
N VAL A 102 10.89 4.22 -7.67
CA VAL A 102 11.70 5.25 -8.36
C VAL A 102 10.79 6.13 -9.19
N VAL A 103 10.91 7.45 -8.99
CA VAL A 103 10.08 8.46 -9.65
C VAL A 103 10.94 9.54 -10.32
N SER A 104 10.51 10.02 -11.48
CA SER A 104 11.16 11.16 -12.14
C SER A 104 10.83 12.46 -11.39
N ARG A 105 11.83 13.34 -11.30
CA ARG A 105 11.65 14.65 -10.67
C ARG A 105 10.61 15.50 -11.42
N ASP A 106 10.65 15.48 -12.74
CA ASP A 106 9.69 16.21 -13.58
C ASP A 106 8.24 15.81 -13.29
N LEU A 107 8.01 14.52 -12.96
CA LEU A 107 6.68 14.07 -12.53
C LEU A 107 6.30 14.75 -11.21
N ILE A 108 7.17 14.67 -10.19
CA ILE A 108 6.91 15.29 -8.88
C ILE A 108 6.62 16.79 -9.03
N GLU A 109 7.39 17.48 -9.85
CA GLU A 109 7.19 18.91 -10.12
C GLU A 109 5.86 19.21 -10.81
N SER A 110 5.38 18.30 -11.66
CA SER A 110 4.14 18.46 -12.41
C SER A 110 2.87 18.11 -11.62
N ILE A 111 2.92 17.08 -10.75
CA ILE A 111 1.74 16.58 -10.01
C ILE A 111 1.80 16.84 -8.51
N GLY A 112 2.90 17.40 -8.01
CA GLY A 112 3.15 17.64 -6.59
C GLY A 112 3.69 16.42 -5.83
N LEU A 113 4.03 16.67 -4.57
CA LEU A 113 4.56 15.70 -3.62
C LEU A 113 3.55 14.62 -3.25
N MET A 114 3.97 13.66 -2.43
CA MET A 114 3.07 12.69 -1.80
C MET A 114 2.09 13.39 -0.86
N ASP A 115 0.85 12.93 -0.81
CA ASP A 115 -0.18 13.49 0.06
C ASP A 115 0.09 13.08 1.53
N GLU A 116 0.40 14.04 2.38
CA GLU A 116 0.74 13.81 3.79
C GLU A 116 -0.46 13.46 4.68
N SER A 117 -1.68 13.46 4.12
CA SER A 117 -2.86 12.94 4.81
C SER A 117 -2.83 11.42 4.97
N TYR A 118 -2.00 10.73 4.20
CA TYR A 118 -1.68 9.32 4.41
C TYR A 118 -0.53 9.21 5.41
N PHE A 119 -0.76 8.60 6.55
CA PHE A 119 0.31 8.29 7.49
C PHE A 119 1.07 7.03 7.09
N LEU A 120 0.35 6.03 6.60
CA LEU A 120 0.90 4.73 6.18
C LEU A 120 -0.07 4.06 5.21
N TYR A 121 0.47 3.52 4.13
CA TYR A 121 -0.24 2.88 3.01
C TYR A 121 -1.11 3.84 2.18
N ASN A 122 -1.29 3.52 0.93
CA ASN A 122 -2.02 4.21 -0.12
C ASN A 122 -1.39 5.53 -0.60
N GLU A 123 -0.29 6.01 -0.01
CA GLU A 123 0.44 7.18 -0.49
C GLU A 123 1.04 6.94 -1.88
N GLU A 124 1.55 5.74 -2.15
CA GLU A 124 2.05 5.35 -3.46
C GLU A 124 0.90 5.15 -4.46
N ASP A 125 -0.22 4.57 -4.02
CA ASP A 125 -1.41 4.40 -4.85
C ASP A 125 -1.95 5.77 -5.31
N ASP A 126 -1.97 6.74 -4.39
CA ASP A 126 -2.35 8.12 -4.67
C ASP A 126 -1.42 8.76 -5.70
N LEU A 127 -0.10 8.67 -5.49
CA LEU A 127 0.88 9.23 -6.40
C LEU A 127 0.79 8.56 -7.79
N CYS A 128 0.70 7.24 -7.84
CA CYS A 128 0.51 6.48 -9.08
C CYS A 128 -0.79 6.89 -9.81
N ARG A 129 -1.87 7.08 -9.08
CA ARG A 129 -3.15 7.53 -9.66
C ARG A 129 -3.08 8.94 -10.22
N ARG A 130 -2.43 9.87 -9.50
CA ARG A 130 -2.20 11.24 -9.99
C ARG A 130 -1.31 11.25 -11.22
N ALA A 131 -0.24 10.44 -11.25
CA ALA A 131 0.63 10.28 -12.41
C ALA A 131 -0.15 9.83 -13.65
N ARG A 132 -0.96 8.77 -13.52
CA ARG A 132 -1.80 8.26 -14.62
C ARG A 132 -2.84 9.28 -15.10
N LYS A 133 -3.45 10.04 -14.18
CA LYS A 133 -4.35 11.15 -14.53
C LYS A 133 -3.63 12.27 -15.30
N GLY A 134 -2.35 12.48 -15.03
CA GLY A 134 -1.46 13.37 -15.79
C GLY A 134 -0.92 12.77 -17.08
N GLY A 135 -1.45 11.62 -17.54
CA GLY A 135 -1.02 10.96 -18.79
C GLY A 135 0.33 10.27 -18.71
N LYS A 136 0.89 10.06 -17.51
CA LYS A 136 2.17 9.40 -17.30
C LYS A 136 2.00 7.90 -17.08
N LYS A 137 3.00 7.13 -17.53
CA LYS A 137 3.02 5.68 -17.40
C LYS A 137 3.86 5.23 -16.21
N ILE A 138 3.51 4.08 -15.69
CA ILE A 138 4.14 3.42 -14.55
C ILE A 138 4.64 2.06 -15.02
N CYS A 139 5.87 1.70 -14.68
CA CYS A 139 6.47 0.43 -15.07
C CYS A 139 6.74 -0.46 -13.88
N PHE A 140 6.37 -1.72 -14.00
CA PHE A 140 6.93 -2.80 -13.21
C PHE A 140 8.11 -3.40 -13.97
N TYR A 141 9.32 -3.34 -13.38
CA TYR A 141 10.58 -3.78 -13.98
C TYR A 141 11.24 -4.87 -13.13
N PRO A 142 10.87 -6.14 -13.33
CA PRO A 142 11.37 -7.26 -12.53
C PRO A 142 12.75 -7.79 -12.94
N GLU A 143 13.41 -7.21 -13.97
CA GLU A 143 14.76 -7.58 -14.39
C GLU A 143 15.82 -7.18 -13.37
N THR A 144 15.43 -6.44 -12.37
CA THR A 144 16.15 -6.27 -11.11
C THR A 144 15.18 -6.40 -9.96
N SER A 145 15.67 -6.89 -8.82
CA SER A 145 14.88 -7.08 -7.61
C SER A 145 15.57 -6.49 -6.40
N VAL A 146 14.77 -6.27 -5.36
CA VAL A 146 15.25 -5.92 -4.03
C VAL A 146 14.78 -6.98 -3.05
N GLN A 147 15.58 -7.29 -2.05
CA GLN A 147 15.18 -8.19 -0.97
C GLN A 147 14.49 -7.38 0.11
N HIS A 148 13.28 -7.77 0.49
CA HIS A 148 12.50 -7.12 1.54
C HIS A 148 12.42 -8.03 2.76
N LEU A 149 13.03 -7.57 3.86
CA LEU A 149 13.08 -8.28 5.13
C LEU A 149 11.78 -8.05 5.90
N HIS A 150 10.67 -8.58 5.37
CA HIS A 150 9.33 -8.34 5.87
C HIS A 150 9.20 -8.33 7.39
N GLY A 151 8.62 -7.26 7.95
CA GLY A 151 8.09 -7.23 9.29
C GLY A 151 9.06 -6.88 10.41
N GLN A 152 10.30 -6.49 10.14
CA GLN A 152 11.24 -6.04 11.19
C GLN A 152 10.66 -4.89 12.03
N SER A 153 9.84 -4.03 11.41
CA SER A 153 9.22 -2.88 12.09
C SER A 153 7.85 -3.19 12.76
N THR A 154 7.23 -4.33 12.45
CA THR A 154 5.81 -4.61 12.82
C THR A 154 5.61 -5.78 13.78
N HIS A 155 6.66 -6.48 14.20
CA HIS A 155 6.56 -7.68 15.05
C HIS A 155 6.11 -7.41 16.50
N GLN A 156 6.13 -6.16 16.99
CA GLN A 156 5.60 -5.85 18.31
C GLN A 156 4.08 -5.63 18.24
N ASP A 157 3.29 -6.34 19.02
CA ASP A 157 1.82 -6.27 19.08
C ASP A 157 1.25 -4.84 19.16
N ARG A 158 1.95 -3.95 19.86
CA ARG A 158 1.55 -2.55 19.99
C ARG A 158 1.66 -1.79 18.67
N HIS A 159 2.70 -2.08 17.87
CA HIS A 159 2.91 -1.49 16.56
C HIS A 159 1.91 -2.06 15.53
N ARG A 160 1.64 -3.36 15.56
CA ARG A 160 0.67 -4.02 14.68
C ARG A 160 -0.72 -3.39 14.78
N LYS A 161 -1.18 -3.10 16.00
CA LYS A 161 -2.49 -2.43 16.23
C LYS A 161 -2.55 -1.03 15.62
N LYS A 162 -1.47 -0.25 15.78
CA LYS A 162 -1.36 1.08 15.19
C LYS A 162 -1.34 1.00 13.65
N VAL A 163 -0.53 0.10 13.10
CA VAL A 163 -0.43 -0.13 11.65
C VAL A 163 -1.78 -0.50 11.05
N MET A 164 -2.54 -1.41 11.67
CA MET A 164 -3.88 -1.78 11.21
C MET A 164 -4.85 -0.60 11.22
N MET A 165 -4.77 0.26 12.25
CA MET A 165 -5.61 1.44 12.34
C MET A 165 -5.27 2.46 11.26
N GLU A 166 -3.99 2.72 11.03
CA GLU A 166 -3.56 3.66 9.99
C GLU A 166 -3.90 3.14 8.60
N ALA A 167 -3.70 1.84 8.33
CA ALA A 167 -4.12 1.22 7.07
C ALA A 167 -5.62 1.40 6.81
N TYR A 168 -6.44 1.18 7.84
CA TYR A 168 -7.88 1.41 7.74
C TYR A 168 -8.24 2.86 7.43
N LEU A 169 -7.62 3.82 8.12
CA LEU A 169 -7.86 5.25 7.90
C LEU A 169 -7.39 5.70 6.51
N SER A 170 -6.23 5.24 6.08
CA SER A 170 -5.69 5.51 4.74
C SER A 170 -6.61 4.97 3.64
N ASN A 171 -7.12 3.74 3.80
CA ASN A 171 -8.09 3.17 2.87
C ASN A 171 -9.37 4.02 2.79
N LEU A 172 -9.95 4.39 3.92
CA LEU A 172 -11.15 5.24 3.93
C LEU A 172 -10.89 6.60 3.28
N TYR A 173 -9.73 7.19 3.54
CA TYR A 173 -9.35 8.47 2.94
C TYR A 173 -9.18 8.32 1.42
N PHE A 174 -8.47 7.28 0.94
CA PHE A 174 -8.31 7.01 -0.48
C PHE A 174 -9.65 6.87 -1.21
N TYR A 175 -10.56 6.07 -0.66
CA TYR A 175 -11.89 5.90 -1.26
C TYR A 175 -12.74 7.17 -1.17
N SER A 176 -12.60 7.98 -0.13
CA SER A 176 -13.29 9.26 -0.05
C SER A 176 -12.81 10.29 -1.07
N LYS A 177 -11.50 10.24 -1.37
CA LYS A 177 -10.85 11.16 -2.33
C LYS A 177 -11.19 10.84 -3.78
N TYR A 178 -11.36 9.54 -4.12
CA TYR A 178 -11.39 9.11 -5.51
C TYR A 178 -12.68 8.45 -5.96
N TYR A 179 -13.56 8.10 -5.06
CA TYR A 179 -14.81 7.41 -5.40
C TYR A 179 -16.02 8.14 -4.85
N SER A 180 -17.21 7.74 -5.33
CA SER A 180 -18.44 8.42 -4.95
C SER A 180 -18.74 8.30 -3.44
N PHE A 181 -19.49 9.26 -2.92
CA PHE A 181 -19.98 9.26 -1.55
C PHE A 181 -20.71 7.97 -1.16
N ILE A 182 -21.45 7.36 -2.12
CA ILE A 182 -22.17 6.10 -1.89
C ILE A 182 -21.19 4.99 -1.53
N TRP A 183 -20.10 4.82 -2.29
CA TRP A 183 -19.06 3.83 -2.02
C TRP A 183 -18.40 4.05 -0.66
N ASN A 184 -18.12 5.29 -0.33
CA ASN A 184 -17.52 5.63 0.97
C ASN A 184 -18.47 5.22 2.12
N ARG A 185 -19.78 5.48 2.00
CA ARG A 185 -20.76 5.06 2.99
C ARG A 185 -20.87 3.54 3.11
N ILE A 186 -20.89 2.83 1.99
CA ILE A 186 -20.93 1.35 1.98
C ILE A 186 -19.71 0.78 2.71
N LEU A 187 -18.50 1.21 2.33
CA LEU A 187 -17.26 0.73 2.94
C LEU A 187 -17.20 1.04 4.44
N ARG A 188 -17.55 2.26 4.85
CA ARG A 188 -17.62 2.63 6.27
C ARG A 188 -18.62 1.75 7.03
N SER A 189 -19.78 1.47 6.47
CA SER A 189 -20.80 0.62 7.10
C SER A 189 -20.32 -0.82 7.23
N LEU A 190 -19.68 -1.37 6.21
CA LEU A 190 -19.11 -2.71 6.24
C LEU A 190 -17.97 -2.83 7.27
N TYR A 191 -17.07 -1.86 7.34
CA TYR A 191 -16.03 -1.85 8.36
C TYR A 191 -16.62 -1.77 9.78
N LYS A 192 -17.63 -0.91 9.99
CA LYS A 192 -18.34 -0.84 11.28
C LYS A 192 -18.94 -2.19 11.66
N MET A 193 -19.61 -2.83 10.73
CA MET A 193 -20.21 -4.15 10.94
C MET A 193 -19.15 -5.21 11.31
N THR A 194 -18.02 -5.27 10.58
CA THR A 194 -16.97 -6.23 10.89
C THR A 194 -16.31 -5.97 12.24
N PHE A 195 -16.09 -4.70 12.63
CA PHE A 195 -15.59 -4.36 13.95
C PHE A 195 -16.57 -4.70 15.06
N PHE A 196 -17.86 -4.44 14.85
CA PHE A 196 -18.92 -4.80 15.80
C PHE A 196 -19.03 -6.31 16.00
N LEU A 197 -19.07 -7.09 14.91
CA LEU A 197 -19.07 -8.55 14.97
C LEU A 197 -17.79 -9.09 15.64
N GLY A 198 -16.64 -8.50 15.33
CA GLY A 198 -15.39 -8.82 15.98
C GLY A 198 -15.40 -8.51 17.48
N LEU A 199 -16.06 -7.43 17.90
CA LEU A 199 -16.24 -7.07 19.30
C LEU A 199 -17.13 -8.10 20.03
N LEU A 200 -18.27 -8.45 19.46
CA LEU A 200 -19.17 -9.45 20.02
C LEU A 200 -18.47 -10.80 20.20
N ARG A 201 -17.75 -11.26 19.16
CA ARG A 201 -16.97 -12.51 19.20
C ARG A 201 -15.90 -12.49 20.29
N SER A 202 -15.20 -11.38 20.44
CA SER A 202 -14.17 -11.20 21.46
C SER A 202 -14.77 -11.21 22.87
N THR A 203 -15.88 -10.52 23.08
CA THR A 203 -16.63 -10.51 24.36
C THR A 203 -17.08 -11.92 24.73
N PHE A 204 -17.66 -12.65 23.77
CA PHE A 204 -18.07 -14.03 23.99
C PHE A 204 -16.91 -14.93 24.43
N ARG A 205 -15.74 -14.83 23.77
CA ARG A 205 -14.54 -15.58 24.14
C ARG A 205 -14.02 -15.23 25.53
N HIS A 206 -14.08 -13.95 25.93
CA HIS A 206 -13.73 -13.54 27.28
C HIS A 206 -14.67 -14.17 28.33
N LEU A 207 -15.98 -14.20 28.05
CA LEU A 207 -16.98 -14.80 28.94
C LEU A 207 -16.84 -16.31 29.06
N THR A 208 -16.41 -17.00 28.01
CA THR A 208 -16.20 -18.46 27.99
C THR A 208 -14.80 -18.90 28.44
N GLY A 209 -13.94 -17.98 28.84
CA GLY A 209 -12.56 -18.29 29.26
C GLY A 209 -11.64 -18.72 28.12
N SER A 210 -12.07 -18.60 26.85
CA SER A 210 -11.29 -18.99 25.66
C SER A 210 -10.63 -17.81 24.94
N ALA A 211 -10.46 -16.68 25.63
CA ALA A 211 -9.83 -15.47 25.07
C ALA A 211 -8.35 -15.69 24.76
N THR A 212 -7.92 -15.23 23.57
CA THR A 212 -6.52 -15.23 23.16
C THR A 212 -5.93 -13.82 23.27
N ALA A 213 -4.60 -13.70 23.25
CA ALA A 213 -3.90 -12.40 23.31
C ALA A 213 -4.31 -11.44 22.19
N ASP A 214 -4.82 -11.97 21.06
CA ASP A 214 -5.30 -11.19 19.91
C ASP A 214 -6.72 -10.60 20.11
N ASP A 215 -7.42 -10.95 21.18
CA ASP A 215 -8.77 -10.47 21.47
C ASP A 215 -8.77 -9.09 22.13
N SER A 216 -8.19 -8.08 21.44
CA SER A 216 -8.17 -6.72 21.99
C SER A 216 -9.49 -5.99 21.77
N LEU A 217 -10.38 -6.07 22.75
CA LEU A 217 -11.64 -5.32 22.83
C LEU A 217 -11.44 -3.82 22.61
N SER A 218 -10.38 -3.25 23.21
CA SER A 218 -10.09 -1.81 23.13
C SER A 218 -9.77 -1.32 21.71
N LEU A 219 -9.09 -2.12 20.89
CA LEU A 219 -8.80 -1.75 19.51
C LEU A 219 -10.05 -1.80 18.64
N LYS A 220 -10.84 -2.87 18.76
CA LYS A 220 -12.08 -3.06 17.99
C LYS A 220 -13.08 -1.95 18.30
N LEU A 221 -13.18 -1.56 19.57
CA LEU A 221 -14.02 -0.45 20.00
C LEU A 221 -13.52 0.89 19.44
N LYS A 222 -12.21 1.17 19.50
CA LYS A 222 -11.63 2.39 18.91
C LYS A 222 -11.90 2.48 17.41
N LEU A 223 -11.68 1.41 16.66
CA LEU A 223 -11.95 1.38 15.22
C LEU A 223 -13.42 1.63 14.89
N LEU A 224 -14.33 1.07 15.69
CA LEU A 224 -15.77 1.31 15.55
C LEU A 224 -16.13 2.78 15.78
N LEU A 225 -15.59 3.41 16.81
CA LEU A 225 -15.84 4.83 17.15
C LEU A 225 -15.19 5.78 16.13
N MET A 226 -13.95 5.58 15.75
CA MET A 226 -13.25 6.44 14.78
C MET A 226 -13.87 6.42 13.39
N SER A 227 -14.52 5.32 13.00
CA SER A 227 -15.28 5.27 11.75
C SER A 227 -16.47 6.22 11.73
N SER A 228 -16.89 6.78 12.89
CA SER A 228 -17.98 7.75 13.00
C SER A 228 -17.49 9.21 12.93
N GLU A 229 -16.24 9.51 13.32
CA GLU A 229 -15.78 10.90 13.53
C GLU A 229 -15.14 11.57 12.32
N LYS A 230 -14.50 10.84 11.39
CA LYS A 230 -13.88 11.44 10.19
C LYS A 230 -14.83 11.49 8.98
N SER A 231 -15.96 12.15 9.16
CA SER A 231 -16.90 12.49 8.07
C SER A 231 -16.93 14.00 7.76
N ARG A 232 -15.79 14.70 8.05
CA ARG A 232 -15.65 16.13 7.70
C ARG A 232 -14.51 16.33 6.73
#